data_32a493a11c939db1920795643419bdd6
#
_entry.id   32a493a11c939db1920795643419bdd6
#
_cell.length_a   1.000
_cell.length_b   1.000
_cell.length_c   1.000
_cell.angle_alpha   90.00
_cell.angle_beta   90.00
_cell.angle_gamma   90.00
#
_symmetry.space_group_name_H-M   'P 1'
#
loop_
_entity.id
_entity.type
_entity.pdbx_description
1 polymer ?
#
loop_
_entity_poly.entity_id
_entity_poly.type
_entity_poly.pdbx_seq_one_letter_code
_entity_poly.pdbx_strand_id
1 'polypeptide(L)'
;MGTNINRDNGVVELVNPPKFEYGQKVRSKKYVRNDGTFPGREVGDILVSKGDVGYVTSIGTFLQQFYIYGIDFYELGYRVGMRGKELELFEEVVEEEEQAHG
;
A
#
# COMPACT_ATOMS: atom_id res chain seq x y z
N MET A 1 -18.86 -24.18 7.08
CA MET A 1 -18.52 -23.80 6.99
C MET A 1 -18.14 -22.94 6.71
N GLY A 2 -18.03 -22.65 6.78
CA GLY A 2 -17.77 -21.84 6.51
C GLY A 2 -17.00 -21.53 5.84
N THR A 3 -16.71 -21.83 5.57
CA THR A 3 -15.99 -21.62 5.02
C THR A 3 -15.88 -20.98 4.17
N ASN A 4 -16.15 -20.81 3.86
CA ASN A 4 -16.03 -20.19 3.05
C ASN A 4 -15.85 -19.12 2.88
N ILE A 5 -15.85 -18.87 3.16
CA ILE A 5 -15.74 -17.85 3.34
C ILE A 5 -14.68 -17.27 3.09
N ASN A 6 -14.14 -17.55 3.24
CA ASN A 6 -13.15 -17.06 3.15
C ASN A 6 -12.41 -17.25 2.22
N ARG A 7 -12.73 -17.62 1.34
CA ARG A 7 -12.10 -17.82 0.51
C ARG A 7 -11.25 -16.89 0.10
N ASP A 8 -11.39 -16.13 -0.46
CA ASP A 8 -10.51 -15.27 -0.95
C ASP A 8 -9.83 -14.77 0.10
N ASN A 9 -10.45 -14.84 0.97
CA ASN A 9 -9.96 -14.34 1.93
C ASN A 9 -10.00 -15.28 2.88
N GLY A 10 -10.18 -16.42 2.57
CA GLY A 10 -10.21 -17.41 3.49
C GLY A 10 -8.99 -17.55 4.28
N VAL A 11 -7.93 -17.08 3.84
CA VAL A 11 -6.70 -17.19 4.54
C VAL A 11 -6.48 -15.94 5.33
N VAL A 12 -6.18 -16.09 6.62
CA VAL A 12 -5.81 -14.95 7.42
C VAL A 12 -4.41 -14.55 7.01
N GLU A 13 -4.28 -13.35 6.49
CA GLU A 13 -3.03 -12.91 5.96
C GLU A 13 -1.94 -12.88 7.01
N LEU A 14 -2.30 -12.67 8.25
CA LEU A 14 -1.31 -12.52 9.31
C LEU A 14 -0.55 -13.78 9.64
N VAL A 15 -0.94 -14.94 9.09
CA VAL A 15 -0.14 -16.13 9.31
C VAL A 15 1.18 -16.03 8.57
N ASN A 16 1.30 -15.07 7.67
CA ASN A 16 2.55 -14.83 6.97
C ASN A 16 3.12 -13.49 7.38
N PRO A 17 4.41 -13.28 7.21
CA PRO A 17 4.97 -11.98 7.53
C PRO A 17 4.45 -10.91 6.57
N PRO A 18 4.60 -9.65 6.92
CA PRO A 18 4.16 -8.59 6.02
C PRO A 18 4.85 -8.68 4.67
N LYS A 19 4.14 -8.32 3.63
CA LYS A 19 4.65 -8.33 2.28
C LYS A 19 5.69 -7.24 2.07
N PHE A 20 5.55 -6.12 2.76
CA PHE A 20 6.45 -5.00 2.63
C PHE A 20 7.02 -4.64 4.00
N GLU A 21 8.15 -3.95 3.99
CA GLU A 21 8.83 -3.56 5.21
C GLU A 21 8.88 -2.05 5.31
N TYR A 22 9.15 -1.56 6.51
CA TYR A 22 9.30 -0.13 6.73
C TYR A 22 10.35 0.42 5.80
N GLY A 23 10.08 1.58 5.23
CA GLY A 23 11.03 2.27 4.39
C GLY A 23 11.06 1.82 2.95
N GLN A 24 10.37 0.76 2.61
CA GLN A 24 10.37 0.33 1.22
C GLN A 24 9.51 1.27 0.37
N LYS A 25 9.94 1.46 -0.86
CA LYS A 25 9.23 2.31 -1.78
C LYS A 25 8.23 1.45 -2.54
N VAL A 26 7.01 1.92 -2.60
CA VAL A 26 5.91 1.16 -3.22
C VAL A 26 5.13 2.07 -4.14
N ARG A 27 4.37 1.46 -5.02
CA ARG A 27 3.54 2.18 -5.96
C ARG A 27 2.13 1.65 -5.86
N SER A 28 1.16 2.54 -5.95
CA SER A 28 -0.24 2.15 -5.90
C SER A 28 -0.64 1.51 -7.21
N LYS A 29 -1.34 0.39 -7.14
CA LYS A 29 -1.82 -0.30 -8.32
C LYS A 29 -3.23 0.14 -8.67
N LYS A 30 -3.82 1.03 -7.88
CA LYS A 30 -5.20 1.40 -8.10
C LYS A 30 -5.43 2.83 -7.67
N TYR A 31 -6.60 3.37 -8.01
CA TYR A 31 -7.05 4.65 -7.49
C TYR A 31 -7.68 4.41 -6.13
N VAL A 32 -7.42 5.30 -5.18
CA VAL A 32 -8.00 5.22 -3.86
C VAL A 32 -8.85 6.46 -3.67
N ARG A 33 -10.13 6.29 -3.36
CA ARG A 33 -11.02 7.41 -3.15
C ARG A 33 -11.32 7.55 -1.69
N ASN A 34 -11.63 8.78 -1.31
CA ASN A 34 -11.98 9.07 0.07
C ASN A 34 -13.34 8.47 0.38
N ASP A 35 -13.38 7.61 1.38
CA ASP A 35 -14.64 7.01 1.81
C ASP A 35 -15.24 7.79 2.97
N GLY A 36 -14.73 8.99 3.22
CA GLY A 36 -15.26 9.82 4.28
C GLY A 36 -14.39 9.87 5.50
N THR A 37 -13.37 9.03 5.57
CA THR A 37 -12.52 8.99 6.75
C THR A 37 -11.32 9.91 6.65
N PHE A 38 -11.04 10.44 5.48
CA PHE A 38 -9.89 11.33 5.30
C PHE A 38 -10.37 12.77 5.52
N PRO A 39 -9.87 13.45 6.54
CA PRO A 39 -10.39 14.77 6.87
C PRO A 39 -9.96 15.81 5.83
N GLY A 40 -10.81 16.78 5.64
CA GLY A 40 -10.47 17.90 4.76
C GLY A 40 -10.72 17.65 3.29
N ARG A 41 -11.22 16.47 2.93
CA ARG A 41 -11.52 16.14 1.54
C ARG A 41 -12.91 15.55 1.49
N GLU A 42 -13.53 15.61 0.34
CA GLU A 42 -14.91 15.14 0.22
C GLU A 42 -14.96 13.68 -0.10
N VAL A 43 -16.05 13.04 0.26
CA VAL A 43 -16.27 11.64 -0.08
C VAL A 43 -16.20 11.51 -1.58
N GLY A 44 -15.45 10.53 -2.04
CA GLY A 44 -15.30 10.29 -3.48
C GLY A 44 -14.10 10.95 -4.10
N ASP A 45 -13.47 11.90 -3.40
CA ASP A 45 -12.27 12.51 -3.93
C ASP A 45 -11.19 11.46 -4.11
N ILE A 46 -10.41 11.61 -5.15
CA ILE A 46 -9.30 10.69 -5.37
C ILE A 46 -8.15 11.13 -4.47
N LEU A 47 -7.76 10.24 -3.58
CA LEU A 47 -6.65 10.49 -2.68
C LEU A 47 -5.33 10.00 -3.26
N VAL A 48 -5.37 8.88 -3.97
CA VAL A 48 -4.17 8.30 -4.55
C VAL A 48 -4.53 7.83 -5.95
N SER A 49 -3.70 8.14 -6.91
CA SER A 49 -3.91 7.70 -8.27
C SER A 49 -3.06 6.47 -8.55
N LYS A 50 -3.52 5.67 -9.49
CA LYS A 50 -2.77 4.53 -9.91
C LYS A 50 -1.40 5.00 -10.37
N GLY A 51 -0.37 4.40 -9.85
CA GLY A 51 1.00 4.78 -10.19
C GLY A 51 1.66 5.70 -9.20
N ASP A 52 0.91 6.28 -8.27
CA ASP A 52 1.52 7.14 -7.27
C ASP A 52 2.46 6.33 -6.38
N VAL A 53 3.55 6.96 -5.99
CA VAL A 53 4.64 6.30 -5.29
C VAL A 53 4.79 6.89 -3.91
N GLY A 54 5.09 6.05 -2.96
CA GLY A 54 5.33 6.49 -1.59
C GLY A 54 6.18 5.49 -0.85
N TYR A 55 6.36 5.73 0.44
CA TYR A 55 7.19 4.88 1.28
C TYR A 55 6.33 4.28 2.39
N VAL A 56 6.66 3.05 2.76
CA VAL A 56 5.97 2.38 3.86
C VAL A 56 6.46 3.01 5.15
N THR A 57 5.57 3.63 5.92
CA THR A 57 5.93 4.28 7.16
C THR A 57 5.31 3.61 8.37
N SER A 58 4.32 2.75 8.16
CA SER A 58 3.74 2.01 9.27
C SER A 58 3.15 0.71 8.75
N ILE A 59 3.09 -0.27 9.61
CA ILE A 59 2.51 -1.56 9.29
C ILE A 59 1.63 -1.92 10.48
N GLY A 60 0.35 -2.01 10.24
CA GLY A 60 -0.59 -2.38 11.27
C GLY A 60 -1.46 -3.51 10.79
N THR A 61 -2.46 -3.85 11.58
CA THR A 61 -3.37 -4.91 11.22
C THR A 61 -4.79 -4.40 11.31
N PHE A 62 -5.68 -5.03 10.57
CA PHE A 62 -7.08 -4.68 10.62
C PHE A 62 -7.87 -5.93 10.91
N LEU A 63 -8.67 -5.88 11.98
CA LEU A 63 -9.50 -7.00 12.40
C LEU A 63 -8.68 -8.27 12.60
N GLN A 64 -7.39 -8.13 12.83
CA GLN A 64 -6.50 -9.25 13.05
C GLN A 64 -6.53 -10.24 11.90
N GLN A 65 -6.82 -9.75 10.71
CA GLN A 65 -6.91 -10.60 9.53
C GLN A 65 -5.92 -10.20 8.45
N PHE A 66 -5.67 -8.93 8.26
CA PHE A 66 -4.76 -8.53 7.21
C PHE A 66 -3.97 -7.30 7.61
N TYR A 67 -2.91 -7.05 6.85
CA TYR A 67 -2.03 -5.93 7.14
C TYR A 67 -2.53 -4.67 6.45
N ILE A 68 -2.35 -3.54 7.13
CA ILE A 68 -2.58 -2.23 6.53
C ILE A 68 -1.25 -1.50 6.57
N TYR A 69 -0.80 -1.05 5.42
CA TYR A 69 0.45 -0.34 5.31
C TYR A 69 0.16 1.15 5.21
N GLY A 70 0.75 1.93 6.10
CA GLY A 70 0.64 3.37 6.00
C GLY A 70 1.66 3.86 5.01
N ILE A 71 1.22 4.44 3.92
CA ILE A 71 2.10 4.87 2.86
C ILE A 71 2.16 6.38 2.85
N ASP A 72 3.36 6.89 2.93
CA ASP A 72 3.58 8.33 2.85
C ASP A 72 3.77 8.67 1.38
N PHE A 73 2.75 9.25 0.78
CA PHE A 73 2.82 9.69 -0.61
C PHE A 73 3.40 11.10 -0.58
N TYR A 74 4.72 11.15 -0.53
CA TYR A 74 5.41 12.39 -0.25
C TYR A 74 5.11 13.49 -1.26
N GLU A 75 4.84 13.13 -2.50
CA GLU A 75 4.52 14.16 -3.48
C GLU A 75 3.11 14.69 -3.32
N LEU A 76 2.24 13.93 -2.65
CA LEU A 76 0.90 14.39 -2.39
C LEU A 76 0.80 15.09 -1.05
N GLY A 77 1.77 14.85 -0.18
CA GLY A 77 1.81 15.53 1.11
C GLY A 77 0.98 14.87 2.18
N TYR A 78 0.54 13.61 2.00
CA TYR A 78 -0.23 12.95 3.04
C TYR A 78 -0.02 11.44 3.00
N ARG A 79 -0.54 10.78 4.02
CA ARG A 79 -0.36 9.36 4.20
C ARG A 79 -1.71 8.67 4.07
N VAL A 80 -1.72 7.50 3.45
CA VAL A 80 -2.94 6.74 3.25
C VAL A 80 -2.65 5.29 3.61
N GLY A 81 -3.58 4.65 4.32
CA GLY A 81 -3.45 3.23 4.65
C GLY A 81 -3.94 2.39 3.48
N MET A 82 -3.17 1.39 3.11
CA MET A 82 -3.49 0.56 1.96
C MET A 82 -3.15 -0.89 2.26
N ARG A 83 -3.80 -1.79 1.57
CA ARG A 83 -3.52 -3.20 1.70
C ARG A 83 -2.42 -3.60 0.74
N GLY A 84 -1.72 -4.68 1.08
CA GLY A 84 -0.62 -5.13 0.25
C GLY A 84 -1.02 -5.46 -1.17
N LYS A 85 -2.24 -5.99 -1.36
CA LYS A 85 -2.68 -6.32 -2.70
C LYS A 85 -2.90 -5.10 -3.57
N GLU A 86 -2.93 -3.92 -2.97
CA GLU A 86 -3.13 -2.68 -3.72
C GLU A 86 -1.81 -2.01 -4.06
N LEU A 87 -0.71 -2.60 -3.64
CA LEU A 87 0.61 -1.99 -3.76
C LEU A 87 1.57 -2.96 -4.44
N GLU A 88 2.62 -2.40 -5.01
CA GLU A 88 3.71 -3.21 -5.51
C GLU A 88 5.01 -2.49 -5.22
N LEU A 89 6.08 -3.23 -5.07
CA LEU A 89 7.37 -2.62 -4.84
C LEU A 89 7.74 -1.77 -6.04
N PHE A 90 8.29 -0.62 -5.77
CA PHE A 90 8.76 0.25 -6.84
C PHE A 90 10.27 0.34 -6.69
N GLU A 91 10.98 -0.34 -7.58
CA GLU A 91 12.42 -0.33 -7.54
C GLU A 91 12.93 0.48 -8.67
N GLU A 92 13.66 1.51 -8.35
CA GLU A 92 14.24 2.31 -9.40
C GLU A 92 15.38 1.56 -10.00
N VAL A 93 15.42 1.54 -11.29
CA VAL A 93 16.50 0.91 -11.97
C VAL A 93 17.63 1.89 -11.99
N VAL A 94 18.70 1.50 -11.37
CA VAL A 94 19.80 2.41 -11.31
C VAL A 94 20.83 1.97 -12.25
N GLU A 95 20.40 1.60 -13.38
CA GLU A 95 21.26 1.13 -14.23
C GLU A 95 22.16 2.04 -14.68
N GLU A 96 21.75 3.12 -14.64
CA GLU A 96 22.59 4.01 -15.14
C GLU A 96 23.72 3.98 -14.31
N GLU A 97 23.55 3.50 -13.26
CA GLU A 97 24.54 3.51 -12.55
C GLU A 97 25.44 2.63 -12.92
N GLU A 98 25.06 2.06 -13.60
CA GLU A 98 25.75 1.36 -14.13
C GLU A 98 26.59 1.79 -14.80
N GLN A 99 26.55 2.45 -14.92
CA GLN A 99 27.17 2.90 -15.43
C GLN A 99 28.06 3.15 -15.24
N ALA A 100 28.24 3.10 -14.84
CA ALA A 100 28.87 3.23 -14.54
C ALA A 100 29.72 2.97 -14.61
N HIS A 101 29.82 2.82 -14.83
CA HIS A 101 30.48 2.62 -14.92
C HIS A 101 31.05 2.60 -15.05
N GLY A 102 30.80 2.53 -15.42
CA GLY A 102 31.13 2.62 -15.54
C GLY A 102 31.54 2.62 -15.37
#